data_a6b4a1038af3d04c7509956776c33bbf
#
_entry.id   a6b4a1038af3d04c7509956776c33bbf
#
_cell.length_a   1.000
_cell.length_b   1.000
_cell.length_c   1.000
_cell.angle_alpha   90.00
_cell.angle_beta   90.00
_cell.angle_gamma   90.00
#
_symmetry.space_group_name_H-M   'P 1'
#
loop_
_entity.id
_entity.type
_entity.pdbx_description
1 polymer ?
#
loop_
_entity_poly.entity_id
_entity_poly.type
_entity_poly.pdbx_seq_one_letter_code
_entity_poly.pdbx_strand_id
1 'polypeptide(L)'
;PDAAFILLRGVAVPLISVALMLVGPLILLPYRRFNDVLDGASFGATSAVAFVGAQVIAQSIDLFGAGLRPGGDSLLWIARLLTHGVALPLVAAGAVGAMCGAFWLRYRAPVRDRSRLGVLGTPLVALLAGAALYVAAVLALLLLREIPALLVVGVLAAAALVWLRMVVHLGLLQESLEIPIGDPIVCSNCHHTTLTHTFCGNCGVALRALPKDARRASVTETAR
;
A
#
# COMPACT_ATOMS: atom_id res chain seq x y z
N PRO A 1 -32.14 10.12 5.96
CA PRO A 1 -31.71 8.97 6.77
C PRO A 1 -31.62 9.38 8.23
N ASP A 2 -32.11 8.52 9.13
CA ASP A 2 -32.09 8.74 10.57
C ASP A 2 -30.64 8.71 11.11
N ALA A 3 -30.39 9.42 12.21
CA ALA A 3 -29.06 9.49 12.81
C ALA A 3 -28.47 8.10 13.14
N ALA A 4 -29.33 7.17 13.60
CA ALA A 4 -28.94 5.80 13.88
C ALA A 4 -28.49 5.04 12.62
N PHE A 5 -29.16 5.25 11.48
CA PHE A 5 -28.76 4.65 10.21
C PHE A 5 -27.41 5.20 9.71
N ILE A 6 -27.18 6.52 9.83
CA ILE A 6 -25.91 7.15 9.45
C ILE A 6 -24.79 6.60 10.35
N LEU A 7 -25.00 6.53 11.66
CA LEU A 7 -24.01 6.01 12.60
C LEU A 7 -23.68 4.55 12.29
N LEU A 8 -24.67 3.70 12.05
CA LEU A 8 -24.47 2.29 11.79
C LEU A 8 -23.80 2.07 10.42
N ARG A 9 -24.40 2.60 9.34
CA ARG A 9 -23.95 2.34 7.96
C ARG A 9 -22.77 3.21 7.54
N GLY A 10 -22.68 4.44 8.06
CA GLY A 10 -21.64 5.41 7.69
C GLY A 10 -20.40 5.34 8.57
N VAL A 11 -20.49 4.79 9.78
CA VAL A 11 -19.35 4.75 10.71
C VAL A 11 -19.05 3.33 11.18
N ALA A 12 -20.00 2.63 11.82
CA ALA A 12 -19.72 1.34 12.43
C ALA A 12 -19.33 0.27 11.38
N VAL A 13 -20.12 0.14 10.31
CA VAL A 13 -19.84 -0.83 9.23
C VAL A 13 -18.49 -0.56 8.55
N PRO A 14 -18.13 0.68 8.15
CA PRO A 14 -16.80 0.98 7.61
C PRO A 14 -15.65 0.67 8.57
N LEU A 15 -15.79 0.96 9.86
CA LEU A 15 -14.76 0.63 10.84
C LEU A 15 -14.55 -0.88 10.98
N ILE A 16 -15.64 -1.67 11.00
CA ILE A 16 -15.56 -3.13 10.97
C ILE A 16 -14.90 -3.61 9.67
N SER A 17 -15.25 -3.01 8.54
CA SER A 17 -14.64 -3.33 7.24
C SER A 17 -13.13 -3.09 7.25
N VAL A 18 -12.68 -1.94 7.78
CA VAL A 18 -11.24 -1.65 7.95
C VAL A 18 -10.57 -2.69 8.85
N ALA A 19 -11.19 -3.05 9.97
CA ALA A 19 -10.66 -4.08 10.85
C ALA A 19 -10.51 -5.43 10.12
N LEU A 20 -11.51 -5.84 9.34
CA LEU A 20 -11.45 -7.07 8.54
C LEU A 20 -10.37 -7.03 7.45
N MET A 21 -10.20 -5.90 6.76
CA MET A 21 -9.12 -5.71 5.77
C MET A 21 -7.73 -5.83 6.39
N LEU A 22 -7.57 -5.47 7.66
CA LEU A 22 -6.29 -5.56 8.38
C LEU A 22 -5.97 -6.97 8.88
N VAL A 23 -6.95 -7.87 9.03
CA VAL A 23 -6.74 -9.21 9.60
C VAL A 23 -5.68 -9.98 8.84
N GLY A 24 -5.80 -10.09 7.51
CA GLY A 24 -4.84 -10.82 6.68
C GLY A 24 -3.41 -10.31 6.81
N PRO A 25 -3.16 -9.02 6.55
CA PRO A 25 -1.84 -8.41 6.75
C PRO A 25 -1.29 -8.60 8.17
N LEU A 26 -2.09 -8.39 9.21
CA LEU A 26 -1.63 -8.52 10.60
C LEU A 26 -1.22 -9.95 10.97
N ILE A 27 -1.86 -10.97 10.38
CA ILE A 27 -1.45 -12.38 10.53
C ILE A 27 -0.06 -12.59 9.90
N LEU A 28 0.29 -11.86 8.84
CA LEU A 28 1.60 -11.96 8.19
C LEU A 28 2.71 -11.17 8.92
N LEU A 29 2.35 -10.21 9.76
CA LEU A 29 3.31 -9.35 10.47
C LEU A 29 4.36 -10.13 11.29
N PRO A 30 4.08 -11.26 11.98
CA PRO A 30 5.08 -12.01 12.75
C PRO A 30 6.12 -12.74 11.89
N TYR A 31 5.86 -12.98 10.61
CA TYR A 31 6.73 -13.78 9.75
C TYR A 31 7.98 -13.00 9.36
N ARG A 32 9.16 -13.49 9.72
CA ARG A 32 10.47 -12.86 9.48
C ARG A 32 10.83 -12.69 8.01
N ARG A 33 10.16 -13.43 7.12
CA ARG A 33 10.39 -13.35 5.67
C ARG A 33 9.93 -11.99 5.09
N PHE A 34 8.93 -11.38 5.71
CA PHE A 34 8.33 -10.12 5.28
C PHE A 34 8.80 -9.01 6.21
N ASN A 35 9.86 -8.31 5.84
CA ASN A 35 10.53 -7.31 6.69
C ASN A 35 10.69 -5.93 6.05
N ASP A 36 10.13 -5.74 4.86
CA ASP A 36 10.19 -4.50 4.11
C ASP A 36 8.86 -3.72 4.23
N VAL A 37 8.94 -2.38 4.20
CA VAL A 37 7.75 -1.51 4.17
C VAL A 37 6.84 -1.82 2.98
N LEU A 38 7.43 -2.22 1.84
CA LEU A 38 6.68 -2.61 0.63
C LEU A 38 5.85 -3.87 0.85
N ASP A 39 6.34 -4.85 1.63
CA ASP A 39 5.57 -6.04 1.99
C ASP A 39 4.28 -5.64 2.71
N GLY A 40 4.40 -4.80 3.75
CA GLY A 40 3.25 -4.32 4.50
C GLY A 40 2.27 -3.53 3.64
N ALA A 41 2.77 -2.59 2.85
CA ALA A 41 1.94 -1.75 1.98
C ALA A 41 1.21 -2.58 0.91
N SER A 42 1.88 -3.54 0.28
CA SER A 42 1.28 -4.41 -0.74
C SER A 42 0.24 -5.36 -0.16
N PHE A 43 0.51 -5.99 0.99
CA PHE A 43 -0.47 -6.85 1.66
C PHE A 43 -1.72 -6.07 2.08
N GLY A 44 -1.53 -4.86 2.64
CA GLY A 44 -2.65 -4.00 3.01
C GLY A 44 -3.49 -3.58 1.82
N ALA A 45 -2.85 -3.10 0.76
CA ALA A 45 -3.55 -2.67 -0.46
C ALA A 45 -4.29 -3.84 -1.13
N THR A 46 -3.65 -5.01 -1.26
CA THR A 46 -4.26 -6.19 -1.88
C THR A 46 -5.45 -6.70 -1.06
N SER A 47 -5.31 -6.78 0.28
CA SER A 47 -6.40 -7.18 1.17
C SER A 47 -7.60 -6.23 1.04
N ALA A 48 -7.35 -4.92 0.98
CA ALA A 48 -8.40 -3.91 0.84
C ALA A 48 -9.12 -4.01 -0.51
N VAL A 49 -8.38 -4.13 -1.62
CA VAL A 49 -8.98 -4.28 -2.96
C VAL A 49 -9.80 -5.55 -3.06
N ALA A 50 -9.29 -6.67 -2.54
CA ALA A 50 -10.00 -7.94 -2.54
C ALA A 50 -11.31 -7.86 -1.72
N PHE A 51 -11.26 -7.25 -0.53
CA PHE A 51 -12.41 -7.08 0.34
C PHE A 51 -13.48 -6.19 -0.30
N VAL A 52 -13.10 -4.98 -0.76
CA VAL A 52 -14.03 -4.04 -1.40
C VAL A 52 -14.56 -4.61 -2.71
N GLY A 53 -13.73 -5.28 -3.51
CA GLY A 53 -14.15 -5.97 -4.73
C GLY A 53 -15.20 -7.03 -4.45
N ALA A 54 -14.98 -7.89 -3.45
CA ALA A 54 -15.95 -8.88 -3.03
C ALA A 54 -17.27 -8.25 -2.54
N GLN A 55 -17.17 -7.15 -1.77
CA GLN A 55 -18.33 -6.40 -1.30
C GLN A 55 -19.14 -5.79 -2.45
N VAL A 56 -18.46 -5.18 -3.44
CA VAL A 56 -19.11 -4.63 -4.64
C VAL A 56 -19.81 -5.72 -5.45
N ILE A 57 -19.15 -6.87 -5.65
CA ILE A 57 -19.76 -8.03 -6.34
C ILE A 57 -21.00 -8.50 -5.59
N ALA A 58 -20.91 -8.70 -4.28
CA ALA A 58 -22.03 -9.15 -3.45
C ALA A 58 -23.23 -8.18 -3.50
N GLN A 59 -22.96 -6.87 -3.50
CA GLN A 59 -24.01 -5.84 -3.60
C GLN A 59 -24.58 -5.69 -5.02
N SER A 60 -23.87 -6.17 -6.04
CA SER A 60 -24.27 -6.07 -7.45
C SER A 60 -24.92 -7.35 -7.99
N ILE A 61 -25.17 -8.33 -7.14
CA ILE A 61 -25.65 -9.65 -7.57
C ILE A 61 -27.00 -9.57 -8.34
N ASP A 62 -27.87 -8.65 -7.93
CA ASP A 62 -29.15 -8.42 -8.59
C ASP A 62 -28.98 -7.78 -9.98
N LEU A 63 -27.93 -6.96 -10.17
CA LEU A 63 -27.61 -6.35 -11.46
C LEU A 63 -27.11 -7.37 -12.47
N PHE A 64 -26.40 -8.42 -12.05
CA PHE A 64 -25.99 -9.51 -12.92
C PHE A 64 -27.20 -10.27 -13.46
N GLY A 65 -28.22 -10.50 -12.63
CA GLY A 65 -29.51 -11.09 -13.05
C GLY A 65 -30.28 -10.23 -14.07
N ALA A 66 -30.17 -8.92 -13.98
CA ALA A 66 -30.80 -7.97 -14.91
C ALA A 66 -30.00 -7.73 -16.21
N GLY A 67 -28.88 -8.43 -16.43
CA GLY A 67 -28.08 -8.35 -17.65
C GLY A 67 -27.20 -7.08 -17.74
N LEU A 68 -26.81 -6.49 -16.62
CA LEU A 68 -25.93 -5.31 -16.54
C LEU A 68 -26.41 -4.09 -17.38
N ARG A 69 -27.69 -4.01 -17.68
CA ARG A 69 -28.21 -2.90 -18.46
C ARG A 69 -28.41 -1.66 -17.58
N PRO A 70 -28.00 -0.46 -18.04
CA PRO A 70 -28.28 0.76 -17.31
C PRO A 70 -29.80 0.98 -17.27
N GLY A 71 -30.37 0.94 -16.05
CA GLY A 71 -31.76 1.34 -15.82
C GLY A 71 -31.85 2.84 -15.64
N GLY A 72 -32.06 3.62 -16.71
CA GLY A 72 -32.18 5.06 -16.62
C GLY A 72 -31.03 5.84 -17.28
N ASP A 73 -30.57 6.93 -16.63
CA ASP A 73 -29.53 7.81 -17.14
C ASP A 73 -28.17 7.10 -17.15
N SER A 74 -27.60 6.94 -18.35
CA SER A 74 -26.29 6.29 -18.54
C SER A 74 -25.15 7.03 -17.85
N LEU A 75 -25.22 8.37 -17.70
CA LEU A 75 -24.21 9.15 -17.00
C LEU A 75 -24.17 8.82 -15.51
N LEU A 76 -25.32 8.71 -14.87
CA LEU A 76 -25.43 8.36 -13.46
C LEU A 76 -24.96 6.91 -13.22
N TRP A 77 -25.26 6.01 -14.16
CA TRP A 77 -24.79 4.63 -14.10
C TRP A 77 -23.26 4.53 -14.19
N ILE A 78 -22.64 5.29 -15.14
CA ILE A 78 -21.18 5.36 -15.27
C ILE A 78 -20.55 5.96 -14.00
N ALA A 79 -21.15 7.06 -13.46
CA ALA A 79 -20.67 7.66 -12.23
C ALA A 79 -20.66 6.64 -11.06
N ARG A 80 -21.71 5.84 -10.93
CA ARG A 80 -21.81 4.79 -9.92
C ARG A 80 -20.75 3.71 -10.11
N LEU A 81 -20.54 3.23 -11.35
CA LEU A 81 -19.49 2.25 -11.67
C LEU A 81 -18.10 2.78 -11.32
N LEU A 82 -17.78 4.02 -11.70
CA LEU A 82 -16.49 4.63 -11.39
C LEU A 82 -16.30 4.82 -9.89
N THR A 83 -17.34 5.19 -9.18
CA THR A 83 -17.27 5.41 -7.73
C THR A 83 -17.05 4.10 -6.98
N HIS A 84 -17.88 3.08 -7.23
CA HIS A 84 -17.80 1.81 -6.49
C HIS A 84 -16.75 0.85 -7.06
N GLY A 85 -16.53 0.84 -8.38
CA GLY A 85 -15.60 -0.08 -9.04
C GLY A 85 -14.16 0.42 -9.08
N VAL A 86 -13.93 1.73 -8.94
CA VAL A 86 -12.58 2.31 -9.06
C VAL A 86 -12.23 3.18 -7.85
N ALA A 87 -12.98 4.25 -7.60
CA ALA A 87 -12.57 5.25 -6.61
C ALA A 87 -12.59 4.68 -5.17
N LEU A 88 -13.63 3.98 -4.77
CA LEU A 88 -13.72 3.38 -3.42
C LEU A 88 -12.64 2.29 -3.17
N PRO A 89 -12.37 1.34 -4.08
CA PRO A 89 -11.22 0.43 -3.96
C PRO A 89 -9.88 1.15 -3.84
N LEU A 90 -9.67 2.27 -4.55
CA LEU A 90 -8.44 3.06 -4.44
C LEU A 90 -8.32 3.77 -3.09
N VAL A 91 -9.42 4.31 -2.52
CA VAL A 91 -9.42 4.83 -1.14
C VAL A 91 -9.01 3.73 -0.17
N ALA A 92 -9.64 2.55 -0.27
CA ALA A 92 -9.36 1.42 0.61
C ALA A 92 -7.90 0.95 0.49
N ALA A 93 -7.42 0.76 -0.74
CA ALA A 93 -6.04 0.34 -1.02
C ALA A 93 -5.02 1.35 -0.46
N GLY A 94 -5.23 2.64 -0.72
CA GLY A 94 -4.35 3.70 -0.21
C GLY A 94 -4.35 3.80 1.31
N ALA A 95 -5.54 3.78 1.93
CA ALA A 95 -5.69 3.89 3.37
C ALA A 95 -5.11 2.67 4.10
N VAL A 96 -5.55 1.45 3.75
CA VAL A 96 -5.12 0.22 4.42
C VAL A 96 -3.66 -0.12 4.08
N GLY A 97 -3.23 0.15 2.85
CA GLY A 97 -1.82 0.02 2.45
C GLY A 97 -0.90 0.91 3.27
N ALA A 98 -1.28 2.18 3.50
CA ALA A 98 -0.52 3.10 4.33
C ALA A 98 -0.52 2.69 5.81
N MET A 99 -1.65 2.21 6.36
CA MET A 99 -1.72 1.65 7.71
C MET A 99 -0.74 0.48 7.87
N CYS A 100 -0.80 -0.50 6.96
CA CYS A 100 0.08 -1.68 7.01
C CYS A 100 1.55 -1.29 6.80
N GLY A 101 1.86 -0.39 5.88
CA GLY A 101 3.20 0.16 5.71
C GLY A 101 3.76 0.77 7.00
N ALA A 102 2.95 1.56 7.73
CA ALA A 102 3.33 2.13 9.02
C ALA A 102 3.54 1.06 10.12
N PHE A 103 2.72 -0.03 10.11
CA PHE A 103 2.94 -1.17 11.02
C PHE A 103 4.28 -1.86 10.72
N TRP A 104 4.59 -2.12 9.43
CA TRP A 104 5.86 -2.71 9.03
C TRP A 104 7.05 -1.82 9.37
N LEU A 105 6.97 -0.51 9.10
CA LEU A 105 7.99 0.46 9.50
C LEU A 105 8.27 0.42 11.01
N ARG A 106 7.22 0.26 11.82
CA ARG A 106 7.36 0.27 13.28
C ARG A 106 7.91 -1.03 13.84
N TYR A 107 7.46 -2.18 13.31
CA TYR A 107 7.68 -3.47 13.95
C TYR A 107 8.62 -4.41 13.19
N ARG A 108 8.84 -4.19 11.88
CA ARG A 108 9.55 -5.13 11.01
C ARG A 108 10.73 -4.52 10.27
N ALA A 109 10.58 -3.32 9.72
CA ALA A 109 11.64 -2.68 8.93
C ALA A 109 12.92 -2.50 9.75
N PRO A 110 14.10 -2.71 9.14
CA PRO A 110 15.41 -2.61 9.80
C PRO A 110 15.82 -1.17 10.08
N VAL A 111 14.91 -0.33 10.55
CA VAL A 111 15.16 1.08 10.85
C VAL A 111 15.62 1.24 12.29
N ARG A 112 16.87 1.70 12.51
CA ARG A 112 17.46 1.95 13.83
C ARG A 112 16.95 3.25 14.45
N ASP A 113 17.01 4.33 13.68
CA ASP A 113 16.55 5.65 14.14
C ASP A 113 15.13 5.93 13.70
N ARG A 114 14.19 5.57 14.56
CA ARG A 114 12.75 5.77 14.33
C ARG A 114 12.27 7.19 14.60
N SER A 115 13.10 8.04 15.21
CA SER A 115 12.74 9.44 15.48
C SER A 115 12.52 10.22 14.17
N ARG A 116 13.21 9.85 13.11
CA ARG A 116 13.10 10.45 11.78
C ARG A 116 11.81 10.10 11.01
N LEU A 117 11.09 9.06 11.42
CA LEU A 117 9.83 8.66 10.77
C LEU A 117 8.70 9.66 11.05
N GLY A 118 8.83 10.47 12.11
CA GLY A 118 7.84 11.48 12.48
C GLY A 118 6.43 10.89 12.70
N VAL A 119 5.43 11.71 12.46
CA VAL A 119 4.01 11.34 12.66
C VAL A 119 3.56 10.25 11.69
N LEU A 120 4.09 10.24 10.46
CA LEU A 120 3.72 9.27 9.42
C LEU A 120 4.15 7.83 9.73
N GLY A 121 5.21 7.65 10.52
CA GLY A 121 5.67 6.34 10.98
C GLY A 121 4.98 5.83 12.24
N THR A 122 4.00 6.58 12.79
CA THR A 122 3.27 6.19 13.99
C THR A 122 2.05 5.32 13.63
N PRO A 123 2.01 4.02 13.99
CA PRO A 123 0.93 3.12 13.60
C PRO A 123 -0.46 3.60 14.02
N LEU A 124 -0.56 4.20 15.20
CA LEU A 124 -1.85 4.73 15.69
C LEU A 124 -2.36 5.87 14.82
N VAL A 125 -1.48 6.81 14.44
CA VAL A 125 -1.86 7.91 13.55
C VAL A 125 -2.25 7.39 12.18
N ALA A 126 -1.50 6.43 11.65
CA ALA A 126 -1.82 5.78 10.38
C ALA A 126 -3.18 5.07 10.43
N LEU A 127 -3.47 4.35 11.53
CA LEU A 127 -4.75 3.68 11.73
C LEU A 127 -5.91 4.68 11.76
N LEU A 128 -5.80 5.74 12.57
CA LEU A 128 -6.86 6.74 12.71
C LEU A 128 -7.10 7.52 11.41
N ALA A 129 -6.03 7.97 10.74
CA ALA A 129 -6.13 8.72 9.50
C ALA A 129 -6.72 7.86 8.37
N GLY A 130 -6.29 6.61 8.23
CA GLY A 130 -6.81 5.72 7.20
C GLY A 130 -8.25 5.29 7.47
N ALA A 131 -8.61 5.01 8.73
CA ALA A 131 -10.00 4.75 9.10
C ALA A 131 -10.89 5.98 8.79
N ALA A 132 -10.42 7.18 9.14
CA ALA A 132 -11.14 8.42 8.84
C ALA A 132 -11.34 8.63 7.33
N LEU A 133 -10.31 8.38 6.50
CA LEU A 133 -10.43 8.47 5.03
C LEU A 133 -11.48 7.51 4.48
N TYR A 134 -11.46 6.26 4.93
CA TYR A 134 -12.43 5.27 4.46
C TYR A 134 -13.84 5.55 4.95
N VAL A 135 -14.02 5.95 6.21
CA VAL A 135 -15.31 6.38 6.76
C VAL A 135 -15.84 7.60 6.01
N ALA A 136 -15.00 8.60 5.73
CA ALA A 136 -15.39 9.79 4.97
C ALA A 136 -15.86 9.44 3.56
N ALA A 137 -15.19 8.49 2.88
CA ALA A 137 -15.61 8.02 1.57
C ALA A 137 -16.99 7.34 1.62
N VAL A 138 -17.25 6.48 2.61
CA VAL A 138 -18.54 5.80 2.77
C VAL A 138 -19.63 6.80 3.16
N LEU A 139 -19.35 7.79 4.01
CA LEU A 139 -20.28 8.86 4.35
C LEU A 139 -20.62 9.71 3.11
N ALA A 140 -19.64 10.01 2.26
CA ALA A 140 -19.90 10.71 0.99
C ALA A 140 -20.87 9.93 0.09
N LEU A 141 -20.72 8.59 0.02
CA LEU A 141 -21.63 7.72 -0.72
C LEU A 141 -23.06 7.68 -0.14
N LEU A 142 -23.20 7.82 1.18
CA LEU A 142 -24.50 7.80 1.84
C LEU A 142 -25.24 9.14 1.76
N LEU A 143 -24.52 10.25 1.78
CA LEU A 143 -25.08 11.59 1.95
C LEU A 143 -25.17 12.37 0.65
N LEU A 144 -24.33 12.07 -0.34
CA LEU A 144 -24.26 12.78 -1.60
C LEU A 144 -24.94 12.03 -2.74
N ARG A 145 -25.36 12.77 -3.77
CA ARG A 145 -25.79 12.19 -5.04
C ARG A 145 -24.60 11.66 -5.84
N GLU A 146 -24.85 10.86 -6.86
CA GLU A 146 -23.86 10.09 -7.63
C GLU A 146 -22.66 10.93 -8.11
N ILE A 147 -22.90 12.08 -8.75
CA ILE A 147 -21.82 12.91 -9.32
C ILE A 147 -21.00 13.61 -8.22
N PRO A 148 -21.60 14.33 -7.24
CA PRO A 148 -20.83 14.85 -6.11
C PRO A 148 -20.09 13.77 -5.31
N ALA A 149 -20.72 12.59 -5.12
CA ALA A 149 -20.08 11.48 -4.45
C ALA A 149 -18.82 11.02 -5.21
N LEU A 150 -18.88 10.86 -6.54
CA LEU A 150 -17.73 10.51 -7.37
C LEU A 150 -16.60 11.52 -7.21
N LEU A 151 -16.89 12.82 -7.23
CA LEU A 151 -15.88 13.87 -7.07
C LEU A 151 -15.21 13.82 -5.69
N VAL A 152 -16.00 13.73 -4.62
CA VAL A 152 -15.47 13.67 -3.26
C VAL A 152 -14.67 12.39 -3.03
N VAL A 153 -15.20 11.23 -3.41
CA VAL A 153 -14.48 9.95 -3.25
C VAL A 153 -13.24 9.91 -4.14
N GLY A 154 -13.28 10.52 -5.33
CA GLY A 154 -12.11 10.67 -6.20
C GLY A 154 -11.00 11.51 -5.56
N VAL A 155 -11.33 12.61 -4.90
CA VAL A 155 -10.37 13.44 -4.14
C VAL A 155 -9.81 12.65 -2.95
N LEU A 156 -10.66 11.93 -2.21
CA LEU A 156 -10.21 11.07 -1.10
C LEU A 156 -9.31 9.93 -1.59
N ALA A 157 -9.58 9.36 -2.77
CA ALA A 157 -8.72 8.35 -3.38
C ALA A 157 -7.33 8.93 -3.72
N ALA A 158 -7.28 10.10 -4.33
CA ALA A 158 -6.02 10.79 -4.60
C ALA A 158 -5.24 11.06 -3.30
N ALA A 159 -5.91 11.56 -2.26
CA ALA A 159 -5.31 11.81 -0.94
C ALA A 159 -4.76 10.52 -0.31
N ALA A 160 -5.51 9.42 -0.35
CA ALA A 160 -5.11 8.13 0.18
C ALA A 160 -3.88 7.55 -0.56
N LEU A 161 -3.84 7.68 -1.89
CA LEU A 161 -2.70 7.22 -2.70
C LEU A 161 -1.45 8.09 -2.49
N VAL A 162 -1.60 9.41 -2.37
CA VAL A 162 -0.48 10.31 -2.02
C VAL A 162 0.06 9.94 -0.65
N TRP A 163 -0.81 9.70 0.32
CA TRP A 163 -0.38 9.29 1.66
C TRP A 163 0.31 7.93 1.65
N LEU A 164 -0.21 6.92 0.96
CA LEU A 164 0.47 5.64 0.77
C LEU A 164 1.87 5.82 0.17
N ARG A 165 1.97 6.63 -0.90
CA ARG A 165 3.24 6.96 -1.52
C ARG A 165 4.22 7.60 -0.52
N MET A 166 3.75 8.53 0.32
CA MET A 166 4.59 9.17 1.34
C MET A 166 5.13 8.17 2.37
N VAL A 167 4.27 7.27 2.88
CA VAL A 167 4.67 6.23 3.84
C VAL A 167 5.71 5.29 3.22
N VAL A 168 5.46 4.80 2.01
CA VAL A 168 6.39 3.92 1.29
C VAL A 168 7.71 4.64 1.00
N HIS A 169 7.66 5.88 0.50
CA HIS A 169 8.86 6.64 0.17
C HIS A 169 9.74 6.89 1.40
N LEU A 170 9.14 7.30 2.52
CA LEU A 170 9.86 7.48 3.79
C LEU A 170 10.46 6.17 4.29
N GLY A 171 9.70 5.07 4.18
CA GLY A 171 10.19 3.76 4.57
C GLY A 171 11.41 3.33 3.77
N LEU A 172 11.33 3.39 2.45
CA LEU A 172 12.43 3.03 1.56
C LEU A 172 13.67 3.91 1.78
N LEU A 173 13.48 5.22 2.02
CA LEU A 173 14.60 6.11 2.35
C LEU A 173 15.29 5.69 3.65
N GLN A 174 14.53 5.36 4.69
CA GLN A 174 15.11 4.94 5.97
C GLN A 174 15.78 3.56 5.86
N GLU A 175 15.16 2.61 5.17
CA GLU A 175 15.74 1.28 4.91
C GLU A 175 17.05 1.39 4.10
N SER A 176 17.12 2.29 3.12
CA SER A 176 18.32 2.50 2.31
C SER A 176 19.50 3.07 3.12
N LEU A 177 19.23 3.85 4.17
CA LEU A 177 20.26 4.38 5.08
C LEU A 177 20.84 3.31 6.02
N GLU A 178 20.10 2.25 6.28
CA GLU A 178 20.53 1.17 7.17
C GLU A 178 21.26 0.03 6.43
N ILE A 179 21.20 0.00 5.11
CA ILE A 179 21.96 -0.98 4.31
C ILE A 179 23.44 -0.59 4.40
N PRO A 180 24.30 -1.43 5.02
CA PRO A 180 25.71 -1.15 5.04
C PRO A 180 26.21 -1.10 3.59
N ILE A 181 26.74 0.06 3.19
CA ILE A 181 27.44 0.18 1.92
C ILE A 181 28.68 -0.69 2.08
N GLY A 182 28.66 -1.87 1.44
CA GLY A 182 29.81 -2.79 1.47
C GLY A 182 31.01 -2.15 0.80
N ASP A 183 32.20 -2.68 1.09
CA ASP A 183 33.42 -2.23 0.46
C ASP A 183 33.30 -2.21 -1.07
N PRO A 184 33.91 -1.25 -1.75
CA PRO A 184 33.93 -1.20 -3.20
C PRO A 184 34.59 -2.47 -3.77
N ILE A 185 33.94 -3.12 -4.70
CA ILE A 185 34.45 -4.30 -5.39
C ILE A 185 34.59 -4.05 -6.89
N VAL A 186 35.53 -4.70 -7.53
CA VAL A 186 35.65 -4.66 -9.00
C VAL A 186 34.71 -5.71 -9.59
N CYS A 187 33.80 -5.27 -10.46
CA CYS A 187 32.89 -6.17 -11.15
C CYS A 187 33.64 -7.07 -12.10
N SER A 188 33.54 -8.39 -11.96
CA SER A 188 34.23 -9.36 -12.81
C SER A 188 33.72 -9.37 -14.27
N ASN A 189 32.57 -8.79 -14.55
CA ASN A 189 32.03 -8.73 -15.92
C ASN A 189 32.43 -7.45 -16.68
N CYS A 190 32.40 -6.29 -16.04
CA CYS A 190 32.70 -5.02 -16.73
C CYS A 190 33.96 -4.32 -16.19
N HIS A 191 34.63 -4.88 -15.20
CA HIS A 191 35.86 -4.38 -14.54
C HIS A 191 35.76 -2.97 -13.96
N HIS A 192 34.53 -2.43 -13.79
CA HIS A 192 34.31 -1.16 -13.09
C HIS A 192 34.14 -1.39 -11.60
N THR A 193 34.68 -0.45 -10.82
CA THR A 193 34.48 -0.43 -9.37
C THR A 193 33.00 -0.15 -9.07
N THR A 194 32.37 -1.02 -8.30
CA THR A 194 30.98 -0.89 -7.85
C THR A 194 30.89 -1.21 -6.37
N LEU A 195 29.85 -0.71 -5.71
CA LEU A 195 29.59 -1.07 -4.33
C LEU A 195 29.06 -2.50 -4.24
N THR A 196 29.28 -3.16 -3.11
CA THR A 196 28.76 -4.52 -2.85
C THR A 196 27.25 -4.52 -2.72
N HIS A 197 26.55 -4.60 -3.84
CA HIS A 197 25.10 -4.73 -3.96
C HIS A 197 24.71 -6.07 -4.62
N THR A 198 23.41 -6.28 -4.80
CA THR A 198 22.90 -7.45 -5.51
C THR A 198 23.29 -7.43 -7.00
N PHE A 199 23.34 -6.23 -7.60
CA PHE A 199 23.65 -6.02 -9.01
C PHE A 199 24.77 -4.99 -9.17
N CYS A 200 25.57 -5.13 -10.22
CA CYS A 200 26.56 -4.12 -10.59
C CYS A 200 25.87 -2.85 -11.08
N GLY A 201 26.19 -1.70 -10.51
CA GLY A 201 25.60 -0.40 -10.88
C GLY A 201 25.93 0.05 -12.32
N ASN A 202 27.00 -0.49 -12.95
CA ASN A 202 27.41 -0.14 -14.30
C ASN A 202 26.84 -1.06 -15.39
N CYS A 203 26.91 -2.39 -15.19
CA CYS A 203 26.52 -3.35 -16.24
C CYS A 203 25.27 -4.19 -15.87
N GLY A 204 24.70 -4.02 -14.68
CA GLY A 204 23.49 -4.71 -14.25
C GLY A 204 23.64 -6.20 -13.93
N VAL A 205 24.86 -6.79 -14.03
CA VAL A 205 25.06 -8.21 -13.72
C VAL A 205 24.82 -8.47 -12.24
N ALA A 206 24.18 -9.59 -11.93
CA ALA A 206 23.95 -10.01 -10.54
C ALA A 206 25.27 -10.47 -9.89
N LEU A 207 25.82 -9.66 -8.97
CA LEU A 207 27.09 -9.92 -8.32
C LEU A 207 27.07 -11.20 -7.45
N ARG A 208 25.90 -11.58 -6.93
CA ARG A 208 25.73 -12.82 -6.16
C ARG A 208 25.68 -14.09 -7.01
N ALA A 209 25.32 -13.98 -8.29
CA ALA A 209 25.25 -15.09 -9.20
C ALA A 209 26.59 -15.41 -9.89
N LEU A 210 27.63 -14.59 -9.65
CA LEU A 210 28.96 -14.82 -10.21
C LEU A 210 29.59 -16.10 -9.61
N PRO A 211 30.36 -16.85 -10.42
CA PRO A 211 31.11 -18.01 -9.93
C PRO A 211 31.97 -17.67 -8.72
N LYS A 212 32.14 -18.62 -7.81
CA LYS A 212 32.91 -18.42 -6.56
C LYS A 212 34.34 -17.96 -6.80
N ASP A 213 34.93 -18.38 -7.90
CA ASP A 213 36.31 -18.03 -8.28
C ASP A 213 36.43 -16.56 -8.71
N ALA A 214 35.44 -16.05 -9.42
CA ALA A 214 35.38 -14.64 -9.80
C ALA A 214 35.16 -13.70 -8.60
N ARG A 215 34.48 -14.18 -7.54
CA ARG A 215 34.35 -13.43 -6.27
C ARG A 215 35.65 -13.34 -5.48
N ARG A 216 36.48 -14.39 -5.48
CA ARG A 216 37.77 -14.38 -4.78
C ARG A 216 38.79 -13.46 -5.44
N ALA A 217 38.82 -13.41 -6.78
CA ALA A 217 39.71 -12.52 -7.52
C ALA A 217 39.44 -11.03 -7.19
N SER A 218 38.16 -10.63 -7.06
CA SER A 218 37.79 -9.23 -6.77
C SER A 218 38.19 -8.78 -5.36
N VAL A 219 38.22 -9.67 -4.37
CA VAL A 219 38.63 -9.33 -3.00
C VAL A 219 40.13 -9.20 -2.84
N THR A 220 40.91 -9.96 -3.63
CA THR A 220 42.38 -9.95 -3.53
C THR A 220 43.00 -8.73 -4.21
N GLU A 221 42.33 -8.14 -5.19
CA GLU A 221 42.82 -6.98 -5.94
C GLU A 221 42.61 -5.66 -5.17
N THR A 222 41.63 -5.63 -4.25
CA THR A 222 41.36 -4.47 -3.37
C THR A 222 42.32 -4.40 -2.17
N ALA A 223 43.09 -5.47 -1.89
CA ALA A 223 44.03 -5.58 -0.76
C ALA A 223 45.49 -5.26 -1.17
N ARG A 224 45.74 -4.79 -2.38
CA ARG A 224 47.00 -4.27 -2.88
C ARG A 224 46.88 -2.79 -3.20
#